data_446e985f8b9f5c53f8b3a0d275a1b4d0
#
_entry.id   446e985f8b9f5c53f8b3a0d275a1b4d0
#
_cell.length_a   1.000
_cell.length_b   1.000
_cell.length_c   1.000
_cell.angle_alpha   90.00
_cell.angle_beta   90.00
_cell.angle_gamma   90.00
#
_symmetry.space_group_name_H-M   'P 1'
#
loop_
_entity.id
_entity.type
_entity.pdbx_description
1 polymer ?
#
loop_
_entity_poly.entity_id
_entity_poly.type
_entity_poly.pdbx_seq_one_letter_code
_entity_poly.pdbx_strand_id
1 'polypeptide(L)'
;MDNVLITGGAGYVGTRLTPQLLAAGHRVTVYDTMYYGCYLERAPGLRIIEADLRDTGTFRDACRGVDAVIHLACISNDPSFELDEDLSRSINYDCFEPMVVAAKKEGVRRFIYASSSSVYGVSDAPSVTEEHPLVPLTLYNKYKGLCEPLLFRHQSKEFVCVTIRPATICGYSPRMRLDLSVNILTNHAVNKGAITVFGGEQLRPNLHIQDMVDLYALLLTLPDELIAGETFNAGYQNHSIMEIAKIVRRVVQEEFPDKSALDIVTTPTNDIRSYHINSDKIAARLGFRAKHGIEDAVRELCQAFKAGKLPESLTNQRYFNVATLKAKRAA
;
A
#
# COMPACT_ATOMS: atom_id res chain seq x y z
N MET A 1 -23.33 -8.18 -3.60
CA MET A 1 -23.24 -7.06 -2.65
C MET A 1 -22.75 -7.61 -1.32
N ASP A 2 -21.56 -7.20 -0.89
CA ASP A 2 -20.95 -7.70 0.34
C ASP A 2 -20.80 -6.57 1.36
N ASN A 3 -20.75 -6.94 2.64
CA ASN A 3 -20.32 -6.06 3.70
C ASN A 3 -18.81 -6.22 3.86
N VAL A 4 -18.05 -5.22 3.49
CA VAL A 4 -16.58 -5.25 3.48
C VAL A 4 -16.04 -4.40 4.61
N LEU A 5 -15.16 -4.96 5.45
CA LEU A 5 -14.41 -4.22 6.45
C LEU A 5 -13.00 -3.95 5.93
N ILE A 6 -12.57 -2.70 5.90
CA ILE A 6 -11.23 -2.28 5.50
C ILE A 6 -10.50 -1.76 6.73
N THR A 7 -9.53 -2.49 7.23
CA THR A 7 -8.63 -1.95 8.26
C THR A 7 -7.57 -1.08 7.59
N GLY A 8 -7.25 0.06 8.18
CA GLY A 8 -6.39 1.05 7.52
C GLY A 8 -7.09 1.76 6.34
N GLY A 9 -8.44 1.77 6.36
CA GLY A 9 -9.25 2.30 5.26
C GLY A 9 -9.18 3.81 5.10
N ALA A 10 -8.72 4.56 6.10
CA ALA A 10 -8.42 5.99 5.99
C ALA A 10 -7.00 6.27 5.47
N GLY A 11 -6.20 5.23 5.18
CA GLY A 11 -4.85 5.32 4.65
C GLY A 11 -4.77 5.62 3.15
N TYR A 12 -3.54 5.56 2.60
CA TYR A 12 -3.24 5.90 1.20
C TYR A 12 -4.03 5.05 0.19
N VAL A 13 -4.01 3.73 0.32
CA VAL A 13 -4.78 2.83 -0.55
C VAL A 13 -6.27 2.87 -0.19
N GLY A 14 -6.60 2.85 1.11
CA GLY A 14 -7.97 2.76 1.59
C GLY A 14 -8.87 3.91 1.15
N THR A 15 -8.33 5.15 1.07
CA THR A 15 -9.10 6.32 0.61
C THR A 15 -9.42 6.32 -0.89
N ARG A 16 -8.74 5.48 -1.68
CA ARG A 16 -9.10 5.20 -3.10
C ARG A 16 -10.01 3.98 -3.20
N LEU A 17 -9.75 2.94 -2.41
CA LEU A 17 -10.52 1.69 -2.45
C LEU A 17 -11.95 1.87 -1.94
N THR A 18 -12.14 2.59 -0.83
CA THR A 18 -13.45 2.75 -0.19
C THR A 18 -14.51 3.31 -1.15
N PRO A 19 -14.32 4.47 -1.83
CA PRO A 19 -15.32 4.98 -2.76
C PRO A 19 -15.55 4.06 -3.97
N GLN A 20 -14.53 3.33 -4.44
CA GLN A 20 -14.70 2.37 -5.53
C GLN A 20 -15.60 1.20 -5.13
N LEU A 21 -15.44 0.65 -3.93
CA LEU A 21 -16.29 -0.44 -3.44
C LEU A 21 -17.73 0.04 -3.20
N LEU A 22 -17.92 1.24 -2.66
CA LEU A 22 -19.25 1.84 -2.51
C LEU A 22 -19.94 2.02 -3.86
N ALA A 23 -19.22 2.52 -4.88
CA ALA A 23 -19.73 2.68 -6.24
C ALA A 23 -20.09 1.34 -6.90
N ALA A 24 -19.38 0.25 -6.54
CA ALA A 24 -19.70 -1.11 -6.94
C ALA A 24 -20.88 -1.73 -6.18
N GLY A 25 -21.49 -0.98 -5.23
CA GLY A 25 -22.67 -1.41 -4.48
C GLY A 25 -22.36 -2.20 -3.21
N HIS A 26 -21.12 -2.29 -2.76
CA HIS A 26 -20.78 -2.87 -1.46
C HIS A 26 -21.15 -1.92 -0.31
N ARG A 27 -21.35 -2.46 0.88
CA ARG A 27 -21.32 -1.70 2.13
C ARG A 27 -19.92 -1.77 2.70
N VAL A 28 -19.37 -0.63 3.09
CA VAL A 28 -17.98 -0.55 3.53
C VAL A 28 -17.90 -0.05 4.97
N THR A 29 -17.24 -0.81 5.82
CA THR A 29 -16.83 -0.37 7.16
C THR A 29 -15.33 -0.08 7.12
N VAL A 30 -14.94 1.17 7.36
CA VAL A 30 -13.55 1.58 7.55
C VAL A 30 -13.22 1.51 9.04
N TYR A 31 -12.17 0.76 9.39
CA TYR A 31 -11.64 0.64 10.74
C TYR A 31 -10.20 1.17 10.76
N ASP A 32 -9.96 2.28 11.42
CA ASP A 32 -8.67 2.98 11.39
C ASP A 32 -8.45 3.81 12.66
N THR A 33 -7.24 3.99 13.09
CA THR A 33 -6.87 4.89 14.21
C THR A 33 -6.86 6.36 13.84
N MET A 34 -7.05 6.69 12.58
CA MET A 34 -6.99 8.04 12.02
C MET A 34 -5.68 8.79 12.34
N TYR A 35 -4.56 8.07 12.51
CA TYR A 35 -3.26 8.69 12.80
C TYR A 35 -2.86 9.74 11.76
N TYR A 36 -3.27 9.53 10.52
CA TYR A 36 -2.96 10.42 9.40
C TYR A 36 -4.15 11.28 8.97
N GLY A 37 -5.21 11.35 9.79
CA GLY A 37 -6.47 12.02 9.48
C GLY A 37 -7.42 11.14 8.66
N CYS A 38 -8.64 11.63 8.48
CA CYS A 38 -9.65 11.00 7.64
C CYS A 38 -10.00 11.92 6.46
N TYR A 39 -9.83 11.42 5.25
CA TYR A 39 -10.12 12.13 3.99
C TYR A 39 -11.26 11.48 3.20
N LEU A 40 -12.04 10.63 3.87
CA LEU A 40 -13.21 10.01 3.29
C LEU A 40 -14.43 10.92 3.47
N GLU A 41 -15.17 11.12 2.41
CA GLU A 41 -16.45 11.82 2.44
C GLU A 41 -17.55 10.89 2.96
N ARG A 42 -18.53 11.45 3.67
CA ARG A 42 -19.71 10.69 4.10
C ARG A 42 -20.49 10.25 2.88
N ALA A 43 -20.85 8.96 2.81
CA ALA A 43 -21.60 8.38 1.71
C ALA A 43 -22.56 7.29 2.23
N PRO A 44 -23.69 7.07 1.53
CA PRO A 44 -24.57 5.94 1.84
C PRO A 44 -23.78 4.62 1.76
N GLY A 45 -23.98 3.74 2.74
CA GLY A 45 -23.27 2.46 2.82
C GLY A 45 -21.87 2.53 3.44
N LEU A 46 -21.35 3.72 3.77
CA LEU A 46 -20.08 3.88 4.48
C LEU A 46 -20.30 4.01 5.99
N ARG A 47 -19.63 3.14 6.75
CA ARG A 47 -19.48 3.25 8.20
C ARG A 47 -17.99 3.49 8.51
N ILE A 48 -17.69 4.45 9.38
CA ILE A 48 -16.33 4.74 9.83
C ILE A 48 -16.25 4.47 11.33
N ILE A 49 -15.25 3.67 11.73
CA ILE A 49 -14.93 3.34 13.11
C ILE A 49 -13.50 3.80 13.38
N GLU A 50 -13.36 4.81 14.23
CA GLU A 50 -12.06 5.23 14.74
C GLU A 50 -11.69 4.36 15.94
N ALA A 51 -10.79 3.40 15.73
CA ALA A 51 -10.37 2.46 16.77
C ALA A 51 -9.02 1.80 16.43
N ASP A 52 -8.42 1.19 17.45
CA ASP A 52 -7.13 0.50 17.38
C ASP A 52 -7.32 -1.01 17.21
N LEU A 53 -6.57 -1.64 16.33
CA LEU A 53 -6.60 -3.09 16.09
C LEU A 53 -6.17 -3.91 17.31
N ARG A 54 -5.43 -3.32 18.22
CA ARG A 54 -5.02 -3.96 19.49
C ARG A 54 -6.21 -4.13 20.45
N ASP A 55 -7.28 -3.35 20.27
CA ASP A 55 -8.58 -3.62 20.90
C ASP A 55 -9.35 -4.68 20.12
N THR A 56 -9.02 -5.93 20.42
CA THR A 56 -9.63 -7.10 19.77
C THR A 56 -11.14 -7.18 20.02
N GLY A 57 -11.65 -6.62 21.12
CA GLY A 57 -13.08 -6.57 21.43
C GLY A 57 -13.84 -5.68 20.45
N THR A 58 -13.40 -4.43 20.30
CA THR A 58 -13.98 -3.48 19.35
C THR A 58 -13.84 -3.99 17.90
N PHE A 59 -12.68 -4.58 17.54
CA PHE A 59 -12.50 -5.17 16.22
C PHE A 59 -13.47 -6.33 15.97
N ARG A 60 -13.64 -7.25 16.92
CA ARG A 60 -14.60 -8.34 16.83
C ARG A 60 -16.03 -7.82 16.59
N ASP A 61 -16.45 -6.81 17.35
CA ASP A 61 -17.79 -6.22 17.19
C ASP A 61 -17.95 -5.55 15.81
N ALA A 62 -16.89 -5.00 15.25
CA ALA A 62 -16.86 -4.44 13.89
C ALA A 62 -16.99 -5.52 12.81
N CYS A 63 -16.59 -6.77 13.09
CA CYS A 63 -16.70 -7.90 12.16
C CYS A 63 -18.10 -8.50 12.06
N ARG A 64 -19.05 -8.15 12.96
CA ARG A 64 -20.41 -8.73 12.93
C ARG A 64 -21.13 -8.39 11.62
N GLY A 65 -21.55 -9.43 10.90
CA GLY A 65 -22.23 -9.31 9.62
C GLY A 65 -21.34 -8.84 8.48
N VAL A 66 -20.03 -8.91 8.64
CA VAL A 66 -19.02 -8.64 7.59
C VAL A 66 -18.76 -9.91 6.80
N ASP A 67 -18.81 -9.81 5.46
CA ASP A 67 -18.52 -10.92 4.56
C ASP A 67 -17.02 -11.04 4.27
N ALA A 68 -16.32 -9.91 4.11
CA ALA A 68 -14.90 -9.90 3.77
C ALA A 68 -14.14 -8.83 4.55
N VAL A 69 -12.90 -9.14 4.94
CA VAL A 69 -11.93 -8.21 5.52
C VAL A 69 -10.81 -7.95 4.51
N ILE A 70 -10.49 -6.69 4.25
CA ILE A 70 -9.28 -6.26 3.54
C ILE A 70 -8.38 -5.58 4.56
N HIS A 71 -7.30 -6.26 4.92
CA HIS A 71 -6.39 -5.78 5.97
C HIS A 71 -5.23 -4.98 5.38
N LEU A 72 -5.35 -3.65 5.41
CA LEU A 72 -4.34 -2.68 4.95
C LEU A 72 -3.61 -1.99 6.10
N ALA A 73 -4.16 -2.03 7.33
CA ALA A 73 -3.61 -1.32 8.47
C ALA A 73 -2.20 -1.80 8.83
N CYS A 74 -1.28 -0.88 8.95
CA CYS A 74 0.06 -1.11 9.48
C CYS A 74 0.77 0.23 9.71
N ILE A 75 1.77 0.24 10.60
CA ILE A 75 2.82 1.24 10.55
C ILE A 75 3.69 0.88 9.33
N SER A 76 3.55 1.66 8.27
CA SER A 76 4.07 1.32 6.94
C SER A 76 5.41 2.00 6.68
N ASN A 77 6.29 1.31 5.98
CA ASN A 77 7.69 1.57 5.66
C ASN A 77 8.68 1.46 6.83
N ASP A 78 9.93 1.21 6.49
CA ASP A 78 11.00 0.95 7.46
C ASP A 78 11.26 2.15 8.39
N PRO A 79 11.42 3.39 7.88
CA PRO A 79 11.70 4.53 8.76
C PRO A 79 10.58 4.88 9.73
N SER A 80 9.32 4.56 9.39
CA SER A 80 8.19 4.74 10.31
C SER A 80 8.15 3.67 11.38
N PHE A 81 8.50 2.42 11.00
CA PHE A 81 8.56 1.30 11.91
C PHE A 81 9.64 1.50 12.99
N GLU A 82 10.83 1.93 12.58
CA GLU A 82 12.00 2.16 13.43
C GLU A 82 11.83 3.31 14.44
N LEU A 83 10.85 4.19 14.25
CA LEU A 83 10.56 5.26 15.22
C LEU A 83 10.14 4.73 16.59
N ASP A 84 9.46 3.60 16.61
CA ASP A 84 9.00 2.92 17.82
C ASP A 84 8.72 1.46 17.47
N GLU A 85 9.74 0.63 17.66
CA GLU A 85 9.69 -0.78 17.26
C GLU A 85 8.65 -1.57 18.05
N ASP A 86 8.48 -1.27 19.35
CA ASP A 86 7.50 -1.96 20.21
C ASP A 86 6.07 -1.61 19.80
N LEU A 87 5.78 -0.33 19.61
CA LEU A 87 4.48 0.11 19.09
C LEU A 87 4.22 -0.50 17.72
N SER A 88 5.18 -0.41 16.82
CA SER A 88 5.07 -0.92 15.44
C SER A 88 4.87 -2.43 15.42
N ARG A 89 5.59 -3.17 16.24
CA ARG A 89 5.43 -4.62 16.42
C ARG A 89 4.03 -4.94 16.95
N SER A 90 3.57 -4.23 17.99
CA SER A 90 2.26 -4.47 18.60
C SER A 90 1.11 -4.31 17.60
N ILE A 91 1.23 -3.34 16.65
CA ILE A 91 0.24 -3.04 15.63
C ILE A 91 0.37 -3.97 14.40
N ASN A 92 1.62 -4.23 13.95
CA ASN A 92 1.83 -4.96 12.69
C ASN A 92 1.85 -6.47 12.87
N TYR A 93 2.12 -6.98 14.07
CA TYR A 93 2.34 -8.40 14.31
C TYR A 93 1.56 -8.96 15.51
N ASP A 94 1.72 -8.39 16.70
CA ASP A 94 1.19 -9.03 17.92
C ASP A 94 -0.36 -9.08 17.93
N CYS A 95 -1.04 -8.09 17.36
CA CYS A 95 -2.51 -8.08 17.23
C CYS A 95 -3.03 -8.88 16.02
N PHE A 96 -2.16 -9.32 15.09
CA PHE A 96 -2.58 -9.89 13.81
C PHE A 96 -3.36 -11.20 13.97
N GLU A 97 -2.80 -12.20 14.64
CA GLU A 97 -3.47 -13.48 14.81
C GLU A 97 -4.74 -13.37 15.67
N PRO A 98 -4.76 -12.64 16.82
CA PRO A 98 -6.00 -12.33 17.53
C PRO A 98 -7.11 -11.73 16.65
N MET A 99 -6.75 -10.82 15.74
CA MET A 99 -7.67 -10.19 14.79
C MET A 99 -8.21 -11.21 13.77
N VAL A 100 -7.35 -12.05 13.19
CA VAL A 100 -7.76 -13.12 12.26
C VAL A 100 -8.73 -14.09 12.94
N VAL A 101 -8.43 -14.50 14.18
CA VAL A 101 -9.29 -15.37 14.98
C VAL A 101 -10.65 -14.71 15.26
N ALA A 102 -10.67 -13.42 15.60
CA ALA A 102 -11.89 -12.67 15.84
C ALA A 102 -12.76 -12.60 14.57
N ALA A 103 -12.17 -12.27 13.42
CA ALA A 103 -12.86 -12.22 12.13
C ALA A 103 -13.49 -13.57 11.79
N LYS A 104 -12.73 -14.66 11.90
CA LYS A 104 -13.20 -16.02 11.63
C LYS A 104 -14.37 -16.41 12.55
N LYS A 105 -14.30 -16.10 13.86
CA LYS A 105 -15.34 -16.40 14.84
C LYS A 105 -16.66 -15.64 14.56
N GLU A 106 -16.59 -14.43 14.03
CA GLU A 106 -17.77 -13.63 13.66
C GLU A 106 -18.35 -13.99 12.29
N GLY A 107 -17.81 -15.02 11.61
CA GLY A 107 -18.35 -15.55 10.36
C GLY A 107 -17.87 -14.81 9.10
N VAL A 108 -16.80 -14.03 9.18
CA VAL A 108 -16.15 -13.50 7.98
C VAL A 108 -15.73 -14.67 7.08
N ARG A 109 -16.10 -14.59 5.80
CA ARG A 109 -15.81 -15.66 4.83
C ARG A 109 -14.50 -15.49 4.12
N ARG A 110 -14.02 -14.25 3.95
CA ARG A 110 -12.81 -13.93 3.17
C ARG A 110 -11.93 -12.93 3.90
N PHE A 111 -10.64 -13.26 4.01
CA PHE A 111 -9.64 -12.39 4.61
C PHE A 111 -8.50 -12.13 3.61
N ILE A 112 -8.38 -10.89 3.15
CA ILE A 112 -7.39 -10.44 2.19
C ILE A 112 -6.33 -9.64 2.93
N TYR A 113 -5.10 -10.15 2.93
CA TYR A 113 -3.98 -9.54 3.64
C TYR A 113 -3.03 -8.81 2.69
N ALA A 114 -2.76 -7.54 2.98
CA ALA A 114 -1.72 -6.76 2.33
C ALA A 114 -0.36 -7.01 3.02
N SER A 115 0.42 -7.96 2.50
CA SER A 115 1.83 -8.15 2.82
C SER A 115 2.69 -7.10 2.10
N SER A 116 3.84 -7.45 1.57
CA SER A 116 4.73 -6.55 0.84
C SER A 116 5.71 -7.36 -0.02
N SER A 117 6.05 -6.87 -1.21
CA SER A 117 7.15 -7.43 -2.00
C SER A 117 8.53 -7.26 -1.34
N SER A 118 8.67 -6.36 -0.40
CA SER A 118 9.93 -6.15 0.34
C SER A 118 10.29 -7.30 1.29
N VAL A 119 9.37 -8.26 1.52
CA VAL A 119 9.64 -9.48 2.31
C VAL A 119 10.71 -10.37 1.68
N TYR A 120 10.94 -10.27 0.37
CA TYR A 120 11.98 -11.02 -0.33
C TYR A 120 13.40 -10.54 -0.01
N GLY A 121 13.57 -9.28 0.43
CA GLY A 121 14.88 -8.67 0.59
C GLY A 121 15.58 -8.42 -0.73
N VAL A 122 16.92 -8.40 -0.72
CA VAL A 122 17.74 -8.28 -1.94
C VAL A 122 17.85 -9.66 -2.61
N SER A 123 17.70 -9.69 -3.92
CA SER A 123 17.86 -10.90 -4.71
C SER A 123 18.51 -10.59 -6.06
N ASP A 124 19.51 -11.39 -6.42
CA ASP A 124 20.17 -11.39 -7.73
C ASP A 124 19.50 -12.37 -8.72
N ALA A 125 18.42 -13.05 -8.30
CA ALA A 125 17.68 -13.95 -9.17
C ALA A 125 17.04 -13.14 -10.31
N PRO A 126 17.06 -13.64 -11.56
CA PRO A 126 16.51 -12.90 -12.70
C PRO A 126 14.98 -12.71 -12.60
N SER A 127 14.31 -13.53 -11.78
CA SER A 127 12.86 -13.49 -11.57
C SER A 127 12.55 -13.87 -10.12
N VAL A 128 11.92 -12.98 -9.39
CA VAL A 128 11.49 -13.21 -8.00
C VAL A 128 10.00 -13.50 -7.99
N THR A 129 9.67 -14.78 -7.91
CA THR A 129 8.30 -15.32 -7.84
C THR A 129 7.87 -15.53 -6.40
N GLU A 130 6.63 -16.01 -6.20
CA GLU A 130 6.08 -16.26 -4.85
C GLU A 130 6.78 -17.39 -4.10
N GLU A 131 7.45 -18.30 -4.81
CA GLU A 131 8.25 -19.42 -4.26
C GLU A 131 9.63 -18.97 -3.78
N HIS A 132 10.05 -17.75 -4.10
CA HIS A 132 11.35 -17.22 -3.68
C HIS A 132 11.41 -17.13 -2.15
N PRO A 133 12.56 -17.50 -1.52
CA PRO A 133 12.72 -17.40 -0.07
C PRO A 133 12.47 -15.97 0.46
N LEU A 134 11.84 -15.87 1.61
CA LEU A 134 11.69 -14.59 2.31
C LEU A 134 12.94 -14.31 3.15
N VAL A 135 13.70 -13.28 2.76
CA VAL A 135 14.95 -12.85 3.42
C VAL A 135 14.83 -11.35 3.77
N PRO A 136 13.91 -11.00 4.69
CA PRO A 136 13.62 -9.61 5.01
C PRO A 136 14.83 -8.92 5.66
N LEU A 137 15.14 -7.69 5.20
CA LEU A 137 16.26 -6.90 5.70
C LEU A 137 15.90 -6.06 6.93
N THR A 138 14.63 -5.79 7.17
CA THR A 138 14.17 -4.88 8.21
C THR A 138 13.08 -5.54 9.06
N LEU A 139 12.82 -4.99 10.24
CA LEU A 139 11.77 -5.49 11.13
C LEU A 139 10.38 -5.33 10.51
N TYR A 140 10.13 -4.23 9.78
CA TYR A 140 8.89 -4.04 9.04
C TYR A 140 8.63 -5.21 8.07
N ASN A 141 9.60 -5.50 7.21
CA ASN A 141 9.51 -6.57 6.23
C ASN A 141 9.38 -7.94 6.88
N LYS A 142 10.16 -8.18 7.95
CA LYS A 142 10.11 -9.41 8.73
C LYS A 142 8.71 -9.68 9.29
N TYR A 143 8.11 -8.69 9.95
CA TYR A 143 6.78 -8.88 10.54
C TYR A 143 5.69 -9.00 9.47
N LYS A 144 5.82 -8.31 8.33
CA LYS A 144 4.92 -8.54 7.19
C LYS A 144 4.96 -9.99 6.71
N GLY A 145 6.15 -10.56 6.52
CA GLY A 145 6.31 -11.96 6.11
C GLY A 145 5.85 -12.96 7.16
N LEU A 146 6.09 -12.71 8.46
CA LEU A 146 5.67 -13.60 9.54
C LEU A 146 4.15 -13.68 9.71
N CYS A 147 3.39 -12.66 9.33
CA CYS A 147 1.93 -12.67 9.34
C CYS A 147 1.32 -13.64 8.31
N GLU A 148 2.01 -13.91 7.20
CA GLU A 148 1.48 -14.78 6.14
C GLU A 148 1.19 -16.21 6.63
N PRO A 149 2.15 -16.95 7.23
CA PRO A 149 1.86 -18.28 7.77
C PRO A 149 0.89 -18.24 8.95
N LEU A 150 0.84 -17.15 9.74
CA LEU A 150 -0.17 -16.99 10.78
C LEU A 150 -1.57 -16.98 10.18
N LEU A 151 -1.79 -16.23 9.09
CA LEU A 151 -3.07 -16.19 8.39
C LEU A 151 -3.46 -17.55 7.82
N PHE A 152 -2.54 -18.21 7.11
CA PHE A 152 -2.84 -19.48 6.44
C PHE A 152 -3.12 -20.64 7.37
N ARG A 153 -2.67 -20.61 8.63
CA ARG A 153 -3.10 -21.59 9.67
C ARG A 153 -4.61 -21.59 9.91
N HIS A 154 -5.30 -20.49 9.62
CA HIS A 154 -6.74 -20.33 9.80
C HIS A 154 -7.55 -20.62 8.52
N GLN A 155 -6.88 -20.87 7.38
CA GLN A 155 -7.55 -21.21 6.11
C GLN A 155 -8.49 -22.40 6.28
N SER A 156 -9.73 -22.27 5.79
CA SER A 156 -10.72 -23.35 5.69
C SER A 156 -11.68 -23.08 4.54
N LYS A 157 -12.62 -23.97 4.30
CA LYS A 157 -13.68 -23.77 3.30
C LYS A 157 -14.58 -22.57 3.64
N GLU A 158 -14.79 -22.33 4.92
CA GLU A 158 -15.65 -21.27 5.45
C GLU A 158 -14.89 -19.96 5.69
N PHE A 159 -13.56 -19.98 5.64
CA PHE A 159 -12.71 -18.82 5.87
C PHE A 159 -11.54 -18.80 4.90
N VAL A 160 -11.74 -18.15 3.77
CA VAL A 160 -10.77 -18.07 2.66
C VAL A 160 -9.74 -16.98 2.96
N CYS A 161 -8.47 -17.38 3.02
CA CYS A 161 -7.34 -16.51 3.23
C CYS A 161 -6.56 -16.30 1.93
N VAL A 162 -6.23 -15.05 1.61
CA VAL A 162 -5.35 -14.71 0.48
C VAL A 162 -4.38 -13.62 0.88
N THR A 163 -3.14 -13.75 0.46
CA THR A 163 -2.08 -12.76 0.69
C THR A 163 -1.66 -12.11 -0.61
N ILE A 164 -1.56 -10.79 -0.61
CA ILE A 164 -0.98 -10.03 -1.71
C ILE A 164 0.35 -9.43 -1.25
N ARG A 165 1.40 -9.59 -2.07
CA ARG A 165 2.71 -8.95 -1.89
C ARG A 165 2.84 -7.81 -2.91
N PRO A 166 2.31 -6.61 -2.60
CA PRO A 166 2.32 -5.50 -3.54
C PRO A 166 3.72 -4.93 -3.71
N ALA A 167 4.00 -4.44 -4.92
CA ALA A 167 5.07 -3.52 -5.25
C ALA A 167 4.88 -2.17 -4.52
N THR A 168 5.83 -1.27 -4.66
CA THR A 168 5.68 0.12 -4.17
C THR A 168 4.54 0.80 -4.91
N ILE A 169 3.54 1.25 -4.18
CA ILE A 169 2.36 1.90 -4.76
C ILE A 169 2.68 3.35 -5.12
N CYS A 170 2.23 3.81 -6.28
CA CYS A 170 2.38 5.19 -6.76
C CYS A 170 1.07 5.76 -7.30
N GLY A 171 0.99 7.09 -7.45
CA GLY A 171 -0.18 7.82 -7.93
C GLY A 171 -0.89 8.62 -6.85
N TYR A 172 -1.94 9.35 -7.25
CA TYR A 172 -2.68 10.25 -6.36
C TYR A 172 -3.69 9.50 -5.48
N SER A 173 -3.82 9.95 -4.25
CA SER A 173 -4.90 9.56 -3.33
C SER A 173 -5.30 10.74 -2.44
N PRO A 174 -6.55 10.83 -1.96
CA PRO A 174 -6.97 11.87 -1.01
C PRO A 174 -6.09 11.91 0.26
N ARG A 175 -5.75 10.75 0.82
CA ARG A 175 -4.68 10.63 1.82
C ARG A 175 -3.36 10.38 1.09
N MET A 176 -2.74 11.46 0.65
CA MET A 176 -1.52 11.38 -0.16
C MET A 176 -0.29 10.99 0.65
N ARG A 177 0.63 10.23 -0.01
CA ARG A 177 1.97 9.91 0.49
C ARG A 177 3.03 10.45 -0.47
N LEU A 178 3.71 11.51 -0.05
CA LEU A 178 4.83 12.10 -0.79
C LEU A 178 6.21 11.61 -0.28
N ASP A 179 6.21 10.50 0.46
CA ASP A 179 7.39 9.77 0.95
C ASP A 179 7.66 8.46 0.19
N LEU A 180 6.92 8.17 -0.88
CA LEU A 180 7.13 7.03 -1.77
C LEU A 180 7.89 7.44 -3.03
N SER A 181 8.70 6.53 -3.60
CA SER A 181 9.68 6.83 -4.65
C SER A 181 9.16 7.68 -5.81
N VAL A 182 8.17 7.22 -6.56
CA VAL A 182 7.59 7.97 -7.70
C VAL A 182 6.99 9.29 -7.23
N ASN A 183 6.26 9.25 -6.12
CA ASN A 183 5.50 10.40 -5.61
C ASN A 183 6.44 11.51 -5.11
N ILE A 184 7.52 11.17 -4.37
CA ILE A 184 8.46 12.16 -3.86
C ILE A 184 9.29 12.79 -5.00
N LEU A 185 9.74 11.98 -5.97
CA LEU A 185 10.49 12.50 -7.10
C LEU A 185 9.62 13.44 -7.95
N THR A 186 8.35 13.11 -8.15
CA THR A 186 7.39 13.99 -8.84
C THR A 186 7.16 15.29 -8.06
N ASN A 187 6.97 15.19 -6.74
CA ASN A 187 6.82 16.39 -5.89
C ASN A 187 8.05 17.30 -5.95
N HIS A 188 9.25 16.74 -5.91
CA HIS A 188 10.50 17.50 -6.04
C HIS A 188 10.61 18.14 -7.43
N ALA A 189 10.33 17.41 -8.49
CA ALA A 189 10.33 17.92 -9.85
C ALA A 189 9.40 19.12 -10.02
N VAL A 190 8.17 19.02 -9.53
CA VAL A 190 7.15 20.07 -9.67
C VAL A 190 7.43 21.27 -8.76
N ASN A 191 7.81 21.04 -7.50
CA ASN A 191 7.79 22.09 -6.47
C ASN A 191 9.17 22.58 -6.01
N LYS A 192 10.26 21.82 -6.30
CA LYS A 192 11.65 22.26 -6.06
C LYS A 192 12.39 22.66 -7.35
N GLY A 193 11.90 22.21 -8.52
CA GLY A 193 12.59 22.43 -9.79
C GLY A 193 13.85 21.56 -9.98
N ALA A 194 14.05 20.53 -9.16
CA ALA A 194 15.15 19.56 -9.29
C ALA A 194 14.73 18.21 -8.71
N ILE A 195 15.24 17.13 -9.27
CA ILE A 195 15.00 15.75 -8.80
C ILE A 195 16.27 15.27 -8.10
N THR A 196 16.21 15.04 -6.79
CA THR A 196 17.33 14.46 -6.04
C THR A 196 17.20 12.94 -6.01
N VAL A 197 18.21 12.25 -6.52
CA VAL A 197 18.34 10.79 -6.55
C VAL A 197 19.42 10.35 -5.58
N PHE A 198 19.11 9.49 -4.65
CA PHE A 198 20.06 8.87 -3.73
C PHE A 198 20.48 7.50 -4.29
N GLY A 199 21.75 7.36 -4.71
CA GLY A 199 22.28 6.22 -5.45
C GLY A 199 21.79 6.22 -6.89
N GLY A 200 20.78 5.44 -7.20
CA GLY A 200 20.13 5.42 -8.51
C GLY A 200 19.98 4.03 -9.11
N GLU A 201 20.90 3.10 -8.83
CA GLU A 201 20.89 1.74 -9.41
C GLU A 201 19.91 0.78 -8.70
N GLN A 202 19.46 1.13 -7.50
CA GLN A 202 18.56 0.28 -6.71
C GLN A 202 17.24 0.08 -7.46
N LEU A 203 16.85 -1.17 -7.66
CA LEU A 203 15.59 -1.54 -8.28
C LEU A 203 14.43 -1.35 -7.30
N ARG A 204 13.32 -0.88 -7.83
CA ARG A 204 12.02 -0.80 -7.14
C ARG A 204 10.92 -1.31 -8.07
N PRO A 205 10.19 -2.32 -7.64
CA PRO A 205 8.95 -2.68 -8.32
C PRO A 205 7.89 -1.62 -8.02
N ASN A 206 7.10 -1.27 -9.01
CA ASN A 206 6.06 -0.25 -8.90
C ASN A 206 4.72 -0.80 -9.35
N LEU A 207 3.64 -0.30 -8.73
CA LEU A 207 2.27 -0.57 -9.11
C LEU A 207 1.44 0.71 -8.92
N HIS A 208 0.65 1.06 -9.92
CA HIS A 208 -0.25 2.20 -9.81
C HIS A 208 -1.36 1.95 -8.78
N ILE A 209 -1.73 2.96 -8.01
CA ILE A 209 -2.75 2.83 -6.95
C ILE A 209 -4.11 2.39 -7.50
N GLN A 210 -4.48 2.78 -8.73
CA GLN A 210 -5.71 2.33 -9.35
C GLN A 210 -5.69 0.82 -9.61
N ASP A 211 -4.59 0.29 -10.14
CA ASP A 211 -4.46 -1.15 -10.35
C ASP A 211 -4.50 -1.93 -9.03
N MET A 212 -3.93 -1.36 -7.95
CA MET A 212 -4.01 -1.99 -6.63
C MET A 212 -5.44 -2.05 -6.10
N VAL A 213 -6.24 -0.98 -6.23
CA VAL A 213 -7.63 -0.99 -5.77
C VAL A 213 -8.51 -1.86 -6.66
N ASP A 214 -8.24 -1.91 -7.99
CA ASP A 214 -8.91 -2.82 -8.92
C ASP A 214 -8.65 -4.28 -8.55
N LEU A 215 -7.42 -4.62 -8.13
CA LEU A 215 -7.08 -5.96 -7.65
C LEU A 215 -7.86 -6.32 -6.39
N TYR A 216 -7.95 -5.43 -5.39
CA TYR A 216 -8.73 -5.70 -4.20
C TYR A 216 -10.22 -5.89 -4.50
N ALA A 217 -10.79 -5.07 -5.39
CA ALA A 217 -12.17 -5.22 -5.84
C ALA A 217 -12.38 -6.57 -6.57
N LEU A 218 -11.45 -6.97 -7.45
CA LEU A 218 -11.48 -8.25 -8.13
C LEU A 218 -11.45 -9.43 -7.13
N LEU A 219 -10.56 -9.38 -6.13
CA LEU A 219 -10.44 -10.42 -5.11
C LEU A 219 -11.71 -10.65 -4.29
N LEU A 220 -12.63 -9.69 -4.23
CA LEU A 220 -13.94 -9.87 -3.59
C LEU A 220 -14.91 -10.72 -4.43
N THR A 221 -14.72 -10.76 -5.75
CA THR A 221 -15.66 -11.38 -6.70
C THR A 221 -15.21 -12.72 -7.26
N LEU A 222 -13.92 -13.05 -7.13
CA LEU A 222 -13.37 -14.31 -7.65
C LEU A 222 -13.90 -15.52 -6.88
N PRO A 223 -14.03 -16.69 -7.57
CA PRO A 223 -14.26 -17.97 -6.92
C PRO A 223 -13.20 -18.27 -5.86
N ASP A 224 -13.63 -18.83 -4.73
CA ASP A 224 -12.75 -19.14 -3.60
C ASP A 224 -11.60 -20.09 -4.00
N GLU A 225 -11.85 -21.03 -4.90
CA GLU A 225 -10.86 -22.02 -5.37
C GLU A 225 -9.64 -21.39 -6.08
N LEU A 226 -9.80 -20.18 -6.60
CA LEU A 226 -8.71 -19.48 -7.28
C LEU A 226 -7.76 -18.78 -6.31
N ILE A 227 -8.25 -18.45 -5.10
CA ILE A 227 -7.52 -17.58 -4.16
C ILE A 227 -7.28 -18.20 -2.78
N ALA A 228 -7.97 -19.32 -2.44
CA ALA A 228 -7.90 -19.95 -1.13
C ALA A 228 -6.48 -20.45 -0.80
N GLY A 229 -5.87 -19.91 0.26
CA GLY A 229 -4.53 -20.28 0.69
C GLY A 229 -3.40 -19.77 -0.22
N GLU A 230 -3.71 -18.85 -1.14
CA GLU A 230 -2.76 -18.39 -2.14
C GLU A 230 -2.06 -17.08 -1.74
N THR A 231 -0.82 -16.97 -2.21
CA THR A 231 -0.05 -15.72 -2.20
C THR A 231 0.18 -15.27 -3.64
N PHE A 232 0.03 -13.96 -3.89
CA PHE A 232 0.27 -13.35 -5.19
C PHE A 232 1.16 -12.13 -5.07
N ASN A 233 2.18 -12.04 -5.91
CA ASN A 233 2.89 -10.81 -6.19
C ASN A 233 2.00 -9.88 -7.01
N ALA A 234 1.98 -8.60 -6.66
CA ALA A 234 1.23 -7.58 -7.38
C ALA A 234 2.17 -6.41 -7.73
N GLY A 235 2.70 -6.41 -8.92
CA GLY A 235 3.58 -5.38 -9.48
C GLY A 235 3.36 -5.24 -10.98
N TYR A 236 3.93 -4.18 -11.56
CA TYR A 236 3.85 -3.93 -13.00
C TYR A 236 5.24 -3.68 -13.59
N GLN A 237 5.94 -2.67 -13.10
CA GLN A 237 7.22 -2.23 -13.64
C GLN A 237 8.31 -2.32 -12.57
N ASN A 238 9.44 -2.94 -12.94
CA ASN A 238 10.65 -2.95 -12.12
C ASN A 238 11.63 -1.95 -12.74
N HIS A 239 11.90 -0.85 -12.06
CA HIS A 239 12.81 0.19 -12.51
C HIS A 239 13.82 0.56 -11.45
N SER A 240 15.02 0.95 -11.87
CA SER A 240 15.97 1.63 -11.00
C SER A 240 15.44 3.01 -10.60
N ILE A 241 15.90 3.53 -9.46
CA ILE A 241 15.51 4.88 -9.01
C ILE A 241 15.92 5.94 -10.06
N MET A 242 17.04 5.74 -10.77
CA MET A 242 17.47 6.62 -11.85
C MET A 242 16.52 6.57 -13.05
N GLU A 243 16.04 5.39 -13.45
CA GLU A 243 15.04 5.26 -14.53
C GLU A 243 13.73 5.94 -14.13
N ILE A 244 13.27 5.73 -12.89
CA ILE A 244 12.10 6.45 -12.37
C ILE A 244 12.28 7.96 -12.43
N ALA A 245 13.45 8.48 -12.03
CA ALA A 245 13.76 9.90 -12.10
C ALA A 245 13.74 10.46 -13.54
N LYS A 246 14.25 9.69 -14.51
CA LYS A 246 14.18 10.06 -15.94
C LYS A 246 12.75 10.09 -16.46
N ILE A 247 11.91 9.11 -16.10
CA ILE A 247 10.49 9.08 -16.45
C ILE A 247 9.78 10.30 -15.84
N VAL A 248 9.98 10.55 -14.54
CA VAL A 248 9.42 11.70 -13.83
C VAL A 248 9.79 13.00 -14.53
N ARG A 249 11.11 13.21 -14.83
CA ARG A 249 11.59 14.41 -15.52
C ARG A 249 10.85 14.63 -16.84
N ARG A 250 10.80 13.59 -17.68
CA ARG A 250 10.16 13.66 -19.00
C ARG A 250 8.68 14.05 -18.87
N VAL A 251 7.92 13.34 -18.03
CA VAL A 251 6.48 13.57 -17.89
C VAL A 251 6.18 14.92 -17.24
N VAL A 252 6.97 15.35 -16.24
CA VAL A 252 6.80 16.69 -15.63
C VAL A 252 7.09 17.79 -16.64
N GLN A 253 8.10 17.65 -17.51
CA GLN A 253 8.37 18.61 -18.58
C GLN A 253 7.27 18.67 -19.62
N GLU A 254 6.64 17.54 -19.95
CA GLU A 254 5.44 17.51 -20.83
C GLU A 254 4.26 18.24 -20.18
N GLU A 255 4.01 18.03 -18.89
CA GLU A 255 2.88 18.61 -18.14
C GLU A 255 3.11 20.08 -17.72
N PHE A 256 4.35 20.50 -17.54
CA PHE A 256 4.77 21.85 -17.14
C PHE A 256 5.85 22.38 -18.11
N PRO A 257 5.50 22.93 -19.28
CA PRO A 257 6.46 23.38 -20.28
C PRO A 257 7.43 24.47 -19.79
N ASP A 258 7.04 25.23 -18.77
CA ASP A 258 7.87 26.23 -18.09
C ASP A 258 9.03 25.61 -17.28
N LYS A 259 8.98 24.30 -16.98
CA LYS A 259 10.00 23.55 -16.26
C LYS A 259 10.97 22.81 -17.19
N SER A 260 11.36 23.44 -18.30
CA SER A 260 12.24 22.84 -19.32
C SER A 260 13.66 22.50 -18.81
N ALA A 261 14.14 23.21 -17.80
CA ALA A 261 15.49 23.03 -17.20
C ALA A 261 15.42 22.23 -15.88
N LEU A 262 14.82 21.03 -15.91
CA LEU A 262 14.70 20.18 -14.73
C LEU A 262 15.92 19.25 -14.59
N ASP A 263 16.76 19.47 -13.59
CA ASP A 263 17.95 18.68 -13.33
C ASP A 263 17.68 17.44 -12.48
N ILE A 264 18.43 16.36 -12.77
CA ILE A 264 18.55 15.19 -11.90
C ILE A 264 19.90 15.29 -11.19
N VAL A 265 19.86 15.43 -9.87
CA VAL A 265 21.06 15.52 -9.02
C VAL A 265 21.22 14.21 -8.27
N THR A 266 22.35 13.52 -8.47
CA THR A 266 22.65 12.25 -7.79
C THR A 266 23.48 12.51 -6.54
N THR A 267 23.08 11.88 -5.43
CA THR A 267 23.78 11.89 -4.15
C THR A 267 24.14 10.46 -3.76
N PRO A 268 25.34 10.18 -3.22
CA PRO A 268 25.68 8.86 -2.71
C PRO A 268 24.68 8.37 -1.64
N THR A 269 24.49 7.05 -1.56
CA THR A 269 23.60 6.42 -0.58
C THR A 269 24.20 5.16 -0.03
N ASN A 270 23.85 4.84 1.23
CA ASN A 270 24.11 3.54 1.86
C ASN A 270 22.87 2.62 1.79
N ASP A 271 21.80 3.01 1.09
CA ASP A 271 20.60 2.18 0.93
C ASP A 271 20.89 1.01 -0.02
N ILE A 272 21.14 -0.16 0.56
CA ILE A 272 21.41 -1.41 -0.16
C ILE A 272 20.15 -2.11 -0.65
N ARG A 273 18.96 -1.64 -0.26
CA ARG A 273 17.69 -2.27 -0.63
C ARG A 273 17.49 -2.16 -2.14
N SER A 274 17.58 -3.29 -2.82
CA SER A 274 17.29 -3.43 -4.24
C SER A 274 16.45 -4.69 -4.41
N TYR A 275 15.24 -4.56 -4.94
CA TYR A 275 14.35 -5.69 -5.13
C TYR A 275 13.43 -5.48 -6.33
N HIS A 276 13.04 -6.59 -6.92
CA HIS A 276 12.11 -6.67 -8.04
C HIS A 276 11.21 -7.88 -7.86
N ILE A 277 10.11 -7.95 -8.57
CA ILE A 277 9.17 -9.08 -8.49
C ILE A 277 8.66 -9.47 -9.87
N ASN A 278 8.29 -10.74 -9.99
CA ASN A 278 7.52 -11.27 -11.10
C ASN A 278 6.06 -11.41 -10.67
N SER A 279 5.13 -10.98 -11.51
CA SER A 279 3.68 -11.03 -11.29
C SER A 279 2.95 -11.90 -12.32
N ASP A 280 3.63 -12.88 -12.93
CA ASP A 280 3.02 -13.77 -13.92
C ASP A 280 1.97 -14.71 -13.31
N LYS A 281 2.16 -15.14 -12.07
CA LYS A 281 1.22 -16.01 -11.35
C LYS A 281 -0.16 -15.37 -11.23
N ILE A 282 -0.24 -14.12 -10.80
CA ILE A 282 -1.52 -13.43 -10.66
C ILE A 282 -2.20 -13.22 -12.02
N ALA A 283 -1.43 -12.94 -13.08
CA ALA A 283 -1.94 -12.79 -14.43
C ALA A 283 -2.48 -14.11 -14.97
N ALA A 284 -1.74 -15.20 -14.80
CA ALA A 284 -2.12 -16.53 -15.31
C ALA A 284 -3.34 -17.10 -14.55
N ARG A 285 -3.38 -16.94 -13.21
CA ARG A 285 -4.37 -17.60 -12.37
C ARG A 285 -5.65 -16.77 -12.21
N LEU A 286 -5.54 -15.45 -12.09
CA LEU A 286 -6.67 -14.54 -11.83
C LEU A 286 -7.07 -13.69 -13.03
N GLY A 287 -6.30 -13.74 -14.14
CA GLY A 287 -6.50 -12.84 -15.28
C GLY A 287 -6.19 -11.37 -14.99
N PHE A 288 -5.64 -11.06 -13.80
CA PHE A 288 -5.30 -9.69 -13.44
C PHE A 288 -4.01 -9.24 -14.11
N ARG A 289 -4.08 -8.11 -14.81
CA ARG A 289 -2.92 -7.42 -15.37
C ARG A 289 -3.02 -5.94 -15.04
N ALA A 290 -1.97 -5.37 -14.48
CA ALA A 290 -1.87 -3.93 -14.29
C ALA A 290 -1.94 -3.20 -15.63
N LYS A 291 -2.55 -2.02 -15.64
CA LYS A 291 -2.82 -1.23 -16.85
C LYS A 291 -2.13 0.13 -16.85
N HIS A 292 -1.80 0.65 -15.66
CA HIS A 292 -1.27 1.99 -15.49
C HIS A 292 0.21 1.94 -15.15
N GLY A 293 1.03 2.67 -15.91
CA GLY A 293 2.46 2.79 -15.69
C GLY A 293 2.85 3.89 -14.70
N ILE A 294 4.16 4.03 -14.48
CA ILE A 294 4.71 5.14 -13.70
C ILE A 294 4.36 6.48 -14.34
N GLU A 295 4.34 6.57 -15.67
CA GLU A 295 3.95 7.74 -16.42
C GLU A 295 2.54 8.23 -16.05
N ASP A 296 1.59 7.31 -15.92
CA ASP A 296 0.21 7.62 -15.53
C ASP A 296 0.16 8.18 -14.10
N ALA A 297 0.91 7.56 -13.18
CA ALA A 297 1.03 8.04 -11.80
C ALA A 297 1.60 9.47 -11.74
N VAL A 298 2.63 9.75 -12.52
CA VAL A 298 3.25 11.09 -12.58
C VAL A 298 2.28 12.11 -13.17
N ARG A 299 1.55 11.79 -14.26
CA ARG A 299 0.53 12.67 -14.86
C ARG A 299 -0.60 12.98 -13.87
N GLU A 300 -1.11 11.94 -13.19
CA GLU A 300 -2.16 12.11 -12.16
C GLU A 300 -1.69 13.05 -11.05
N LEU A 301 -0.44 12.91 -10.59
CA LEU A 301 0.15 13.81 -9.58
C LEU A 301 0.32 15.23 -10.11
N CYS A 302 0.79 15.41 -11.34
CA CYS A 302 0.89 16.72 -11.98
C CYS A 302 -0.48 17.42 -12.05
N GLN A 303 -1.52 16.69 -12.44
CA GLN A 303 -2.90 17.21 -12.46
C GLN A 303 -3.38 17.59 -11.05
N ALA A 304 -3.06 16.78 -10.04
CA ALA A 304 -3.39 17.08 -8.65
C ALA A 304 -2.68 18.35 -8.14
N PHE A 305 -1.41 18.57 -8.52
CA PHE A 305 -0.69 19.81 -8.24
C PHE A 305 -1.30 21.02 -8.93
N LYS A 306 -1.60 20.92 -10.24
CA LYS A 306 -2.28 21.99 -11.01
C LYS A 306 -3.63 22.36 -10.41
N ALA A 307 -4.38 21.38 -9.92
CA ALA A 307 -5.68 21.57 -9.29
C ALA A 307 -5.63 22.05 -7.83
N GLY A 308 -4.44 22.32 -7.27
CA GLY A 308 -4.26 22.77 -5.89
C GLY A 308 -4.66 21.74 -4.81
N LYS A 309 -4.77 20.45 -5.17
CA LYS A 309 -5.15 19.39 -4.23
C LYS A 309 -4.06 19.03 -3.23
N LEU A 310 -2.83 19.42 -3.48
CA LEU A 310 -1.65 19.10 -2.68
C LEU A 310 -0.95 20.38 -2.18
N PRO A 311 -1.63 21.25 -1.40
CA PRO A 311 -1.03 22.49 -0.90
C PRO A 311 0.12 22.18 0.05
N GLU A 312 1.16 23.04 0.03
CA GLU A 312 2.33 22.95 0.92
C GLU A 312 3.02 21.58 0.87
N SER A 313 3.06 20.95 -0.31
CA SER A 313 3.47 19.56 -0.51
C SER A 313 4.91 19.24 -0.07
N LEU A 314 5.78 20.23 0.06
CA LEU A 314 7.16 20.08 0.53
C LEU A 314 7.28 20.14 2.06
N THR A 315 6.36 20.78 2.76
CA THR A 315 6.48 21.14 4.18
C THR A 315 5.37 20.56 5.05
N ASN A 316 4.19 20.31 4.50
CA ASN A 316 3.06 19.81 5.27
C ASN A 316 3.28 18.35 5.68
N GLN A 317 3.42 18.14 6.98
CA GLN A 317 3.75 16.84 7.59
C GLN A 317 2.75 15.73 7.23
N ARG A 318 1.49 16.07 6.93
CA ARG A 318 0.45 15.09 6.60
C ARG A 318 0.79 14.18 5.42
N TYR A 319 1.72 14.59 4.54
CA TYR A 319 2.15 13.81 3.38
C TYR A 319 3.31 12.85 3.67
N PHE A 320 3.91 12.94 4.86
CA PHE A 320 5.11 12.20 5.24
C PHE A 320 4.84 11.40 6.52
N ASN A 321 4.82 10.07 6.40
CA ASN A 321 4.48 9.20 7.53
C ASN A 321 5.36 9.43 8.74
N VAL A 322 6.67 9.49 8.55
CA VAL A 322 7.65 9.71 9.64
C VAL A 322 7.39 11.03 10.37
N ALA A 323 7.18 12.10 9.62
CA ALA A 323 6.94 13.42 10.21
C ALA A 323 5.65 13.46 11.03
N THR A 324 4.56 12.88 10.48
CA THR A 324 3.27 12.80 11.17
C THR A 324 3.35 11.99 12.46
N LEU A 325 4.01 10.83 12.44
CA LEU A 325 4.16 9.99 13.62
C LEU A 325 5.02 10.66 14.70
N LYS A 326 6.12 11.34 14.32
CA LYS A 326 6.93 12.12 15.26
C LYS A 326 6.12 13.23 15.95
N ALA A 327 5.32 13.96 15.17
CA ALA A 327 4.46 15.02 15.73
C ALA A 327 3.43 14.48 16.74
N LYS A 328 2.83 13.31 16.42
CA LYS A 328 1.86 12.67 17.35
C LYS A 328 2.48 12.11 18.63
N ARG A 329 3.75 11.75 18.62
CA ARG A 329 4.47 11.31 19.83
C ARG A 329 4.87 12.48 20.73
N ALA A 330 4.99 13.66 20.15
CA ALA A 330 5.36 14.87 20.88
C ALA A 330 4.17 15.62 21.48
N ALA A 331 2.94 15.28 21.06
CA ALA A 331 1.67 15.83 21.54
C ALA A 331 1.06 14.97 22.64
#